data_71d5df4c345e5161a79a338923b1fd2d
#
_entry.id   71d5df4c345e5161a79a338923b1fd2d
#
_cell.length_a   1.000
_cell.length_b   1.000
_cell.length_c   1.000
_cell.angle_alpha   90.00
_cell.angle_beta   90.00
_cell.angle_gamma   90.00
#
_symmetry.space_group_name_H-M   'P 1'
#
loop_
_entity.id
_entity.type
_entity.pdbx_description
1 polymer ?
#
loop_
_entity_poly.entity_id
_entity_poly.type
_entity_poly.pdbx_seq_one_letter_code
_entity_poly.pdbx_strand_id
1 'polypeptide(L)'
;MKKKLNLLFVLVFAVSMITLTGCGGSGKAGEKSPYEGKWVAVSAQMMGMSVSIDEVFGGAFEFEVKNGGKVSFTVGDTTGKGKWSVEDDQFTLSIEGEEMVGTIGEDIISFDDMLEMGVKVIFAKDGTDAMDPALYLTEEESAVVGEWVAESVEELLG
;
A
#
# COMPACT_ATOMS: atom_id res chain seq x y z
N MET A 1 2.72 53.19 -33.60
CA MET A 1 1.93 51.96 -33.48
C MET A 1 2.70 50.72 -33.04
N LYS A 2 4.03 50.73 -32.99
CA LYS A 2 4.83 49.52 -32.61
C LYS A 2 5.01 49.32 -31.12
N LYS A 3 4.71 50.32 -30.27
CA LYS A 3 4.88 50.24 -28.81
C LYS A 3 3.71 49.61 -28.04
N LYS A 4 2.53 49.51 -28.64
CA LYS A 4 1.36 48.94 -27.97
C LYS A 4 1.25 47.43 -28.14
N LEU A 5 1.91 46.83 -29.13
CA LEU A 5 1.89 45.39 -29.38
C LEU A 5 2.80 44.66 -28.39
N ASN A 6 3.89 45.27 -27.95
CA ASN A 6 4.77 44.62 -26.96
C ASN A 6 4.20 44.59 -25.54
N LEU A 7 3.31 45.54 -25.21
CA LEU A 7 2.69 45.57 -23.89
C LEU A 7 1.64 44.46 -23.73
N LEU A 8 0.95 44.13 -24.83
CA LEU A 8 -0.05 43.07 -24.83
C LEU A 8 0.58 41.66 -24.76
N PHE A 9 1.77 41.49 -25.35
CA PHE A 9 2.52 40.24 -25.32
C PHE A 9 3.15 39.95 -23.94
N VAL A 10 3.56 41.00 -23.23
CA VAL A 10 4.11 40.90 -21.87
C VAL A 10 3.01 40.57 -20.85
N LEU A 11 1.78 41.04 -21.09
CA LEU A 11 0.67 40.78 -20.16
C LEU A 11 0.10 39.36 -20.29
N VAL A 12 0.21 38.75 -21.48
CA VAL A 12 -0.19 37.35 -21.71
C VAL A 12 0.83 36.37 -21.12
N PHE A 13 2.12 36.75 -21.05
CA PHE A 13 3.15 35.89 -20.47
C PHE A 13 3.18 35.90 -18.93
N ALA A 14 2.63 36.95 -18.31
CA ALA A 14 2.59 37.07 -16.86
C ALA A 14 1.45 36.29 -16.20
N VAL A 15 0.44 35.84 -16.98
CA VAL A 15 -0.70 35.06 -16.48
C VAL A 15 -0.45 33.56 -16.59
N SER A 16 0.57 33.10 -17.33
CA SER A 16 0.88 31.69 -17.53
C SER A 16 1.81 31.08 -16.47
N MET A 17 2.18 31.81 -15.40
CA MET A 17 3.06 31.31 -14.33
C MET A 17 2.34 31.03 -13.00
N ILE A 18 1.03 30.87 -13.01
CA ILE A 18 0.30 30.51 -11.80
C ILE A 18 -0.56 29.28 -12.12
N THR A 19 0.07 28.14 -12.31
CA THR A 19 -0.51 26.80 -12.02
C THR A 19 0.53 25.73 -12.23
N LEU A 20 1.58 25.71 -11.43
CA LEU A 20 2.38 24.52 -11.18
C LEU A 20 2.74 24.49 -9.70
N THR A 21 1.74 24.65 -8.85
CA THR A 21 1.80 23.99 -7.56
C THR A 21 1.16 22.63 -7.79
N GLY A 22 1.95 21.72 -8.31
CA GLY A 22 1.73 20.31 -8.11
C GLY A 22 1.69 20.11 -6.62
N CYS A 23 0.49 20.04 -6.06
CA CYS A 23 0.26 19.61 -4.71
C CYS A 23 0.55 18.12 -4.67
N GLY A 24 1.84 17.76 -4.72
CA GLY A 24 2.29 16.51 -4.16
C GLY A 24 1.86 16.58 -2.69
N GLY A 25 0.95 15.71 -2.27
CA GLY A 25 0.33 15.73 -0.95
C GLY A 25 1.30 15.45 0.18
N SER A 26 2.23 16.37 0.40
CA SER A 26 2.86 16.54 1.70
C SER A 26 1.85 17.29 2.55
N GLY A 27 1.11 16.54 3.39
CA GLY A 27 0.14 17.09 4.31
C GLY A 27 0.71 18.30 5.01
N LYS A 28 -0.08 19.37 5.09
CA LYS A 28 0.26 20.57 5.84
C LYS A 28 0.72 20.15 7.23
N ALA A 29 1.83 20.70 7.69
CA ALA A 29 2.33 20.45 9.03
C ALA A 29 1.21 20.73 10.05
N GLY A 30 0.65 19.64 10.65
CA GLY A 30 -0.41 19.71 11.65
C GLY A 30 -1.65 18.86 11.37
N GLU A 31 -1.97 18.50 10.15
CA GLU A 31 -3.06 17.55 9.86
C GLU A 31 -2.50 16.14 9.71
N LYS A 32 -3.05 15.20 10.47
CA LYS A 32 -2.72 13.78 10.31
C LYS A 32 -3.25 13.32 8.95
N SER A 33 -2.37 12.72 8.16
CA SER A 33 -2.80 12.03 6.95
C SER A 33 -3.66 10.81 7.31
N PRO A 34 -4.70 10.49 6.55
CA PRO A 34 -5.49 9.27 6.77
C PRO A 34 -4.65 8.00 6.67
N TYR A 35 -3.50 8.08 6.01
CA TYR A 35 -2.57 6.96 5.84
C TYR A 35 -1.58 6.79 7.00
N GLU A 36 -1.49 7.77 7.92
CA GLU A 36 -0.61 7.63 9.09
C GLU A 36 -1.05 6.50 10.00
N GLY A 37 -0.08 5.76 10.49
CA GLY A 37 -0.26 4.61 11.38
C GLY A 37 0.46 3.37 10.87
N LYS A 38 0.18 2.27 11.54
CA LYS A 38 0.78 0.98 11.28
C LYS A 38 -0.04 0.22 10.23
N TRP A 39 0.65 -0.42 9.33
CA TRP A 39 0.13 -1.26 8.26
C TRP A 39 0.80 -2.62 8.34
N VAL A 40 0.02 -3.68 8.30
CA VAL A 40 0.48 -5.06 8.48
C VAL A 40 0.10 -5.87 7.26
N ALA A 41 1.04 -6.65 6.72
CA ALA A 41 0.75 -7.57 5.65
C ALA A 41 -0.22 -8.65 6.14
N VAL A 42 -1.35 -8.80 5.46
CA VAL A 42 -2.42 -9.74 5.81
C VAL A 42 -2.61 -10.83 4.75
N SER A 43 -2.13 -10.58 3.53
CA SER A 43 -2.20 -11.56 2.43
C SER A 43 -0.99 -11.39 1.52
N ALA A 44 -0.43 -12.51 1.09
CA ALA A 44 0.59 -12.58 0.05
C ALA A 44 0.17 -13.61 -0.99
N GLN A 45 0.34 -13.28 -2.27
CA GLN A 45 -0.01 -14.15 -3.39
C GLN A 45 1.14 -14.17 -4.39
N MET A 46 1.48 -15.37 -4.87
CA MET A 46 2.46 -15.59 -5.93
C MET A 46 1.80 -16.44 -7.02
N MET A 47 1.83 -15.96 -8.27
CA MET A 47 1.21 -16.65 -9.41
C MET A 47 -0.28 -17.00 -9.19
N GLY A 48 -1.01 -16.17 -8.42
CA GLY A 48 -2.41 -16.36 -8.12
C GLY A 48 -2.71 -17.37 -6.99
N MET A 49 -1.69 -17.90 -6.34
CA MET A 49 -1.81 -18.77 -5.17
C MET A 49 -1.43 -18.01 -3.91
N SER A 50 -2.16 -18.23 -2.82
CA SER A 50 -1.77 -17.70 -1.52
C SER A 50 -0.49 -18.37 -1.03
N VAL A 51 0.39 -17.52 -0.48
CA VAL A 51 1.66 -17.96 0.12
C VAL A 51 1.76 -17.36 1.53
N SER A 52 2.45 -18.06 2.41
CA SER A 52 2.66 -17.56 3.76
C SER A 52 3.59 -16.34 3.75
N ILE A 53 3.20 -15.28 4.44
CA ILE A 53 4.02 -14.08 4.61
C ILE A 53 5.34 -14.44 5.29
N ASP A 54 5.29 -15.30 6.31
CA ASP A 54 6.48 -15.75 7.04
C ASP A 54 7.46 -16.54 6.16
N GLU A 55 6.94 -17.36 5.23
CA GLU A 55 7.77 -18.13 4.31
C GLU A 55 8.46 -17.26 3.26
N VAL A 56 7.74 -16.24 2.76
CA VAL A 56 8.26 -15.35 1.71
C VAL A 56 9.24 -14.32 2.28
N PHE A 57 8.90 -13.74 3.43
CA PHE A 57 9.63 -12.61 4.01
C PHE A 57 10.46 -12.96 5.25
N GLY A 58 10.42 -14.22 5.71
CA GLY A 58 11.15 -14.66 6.89
C GLY A 58 10.54 -14.17 8.21
N GLY A 59 9.28 -13.79 8.23
CA GLY A 59 8.55 -13.27 9.37
C GLY A 59 7.50 -12.25 8.97
N ALA A 60 6.94 -11.57 9.95
CA ALA A 60 5.95 -10.53 9.70
C ALA A 60 6.50 -9.41 8.82
N PHE A 61 5.66 -8.87 7.94
CA PHE A 61 5.97 -7.68 7.18
C PHE A 61 5.02 -6.55 7.57
N GLU A 62 5.57 -5.48 8.08
CA GLU A 62 4.80 -4.33 8.53
C GLU A 62 5.54 -3.03 8.26
N PHE A 63 4.78 -1.93 8.11
CA PHE A 63 5.36 -0.60 8.03
C PHE A 63 4.51 0.42 8.79
N GLU A 64 5.17 1.43 9.31
CA GLU A 64 4.55 2.54 10.02
C GLU A 64 4.74 3.84 9.22
N VAL A 65 3.64 4.38 8.74
CA VAL A 65 3.56 5.66 8.04
C VAL A 65 3.54 6.80 9.04
N LYS A 66 4.49 7.70 8.90
CA LYS A 66 4.69 8.85 9.80
C LYS A 66 4.50 10.15 9.04
N ASN A 67 4.18 11.19 9.78
CA ASN A 67 4.09 12.54 9.26
C ASN A 67 5.41 12.95 8.55
N GLY A 68 5.27 13.82 7.54
CA GLY A 68 6.41 14.36 6.80
C GLY A 68 7.02 13.38 5.79
N GLY A 69 6.22 12.44 5.26
CA GLY A 69 6.66 11.54 4.20
C GLY A 69 7.66 10.47 4.65
N LYS A 70 7.72 10.17 5.95
CA LYS A 70 8.63 9.17 6.51
C LYS A 70 7.91 7.87 6.78
N VAL A 71 8.59 6.74 6.53
CA VAL A 71 8.11 5.42 6.88
C VAL A 71 9.21 4.65 7.59
N SER A 72 8.84 3.82 8.55
CA SER A 72 9.69 2.76 9.10
C SER A 72 9.05 1.42 8.76
N PHE A 73 9.85 0.44 8.41
CA PHE A 73 9.36 -0.89 8.06
C PHE A 73 10.10 -1.97 8.84
N THR A 74 9.43 -3.11 8.99
CA THR A 74 9.98 -4.33 9.58
C THR A 74 9.63 -5.50 8.68
N VAL A 75 10.62 -6.28 8.30
CA VAL A 75 10.49 -7.50 7.51
C VAL A 75 11.25 -8.60 8.26
N GLY A 76 10.52 -9.55 8.83
CA GLY A 76 11.12 -10.52 9.75
C GLY A 76 11.85 -9.83 10.89
N ASP A 77 13.14 -10.08 11.02
CA ASP A 77 14.03 -9.47 12.04
C ASP A 77 14.71 -8.17 11.57
N THR A 78 14.47 -7.76 10.32
CA THR A 78 15.12 -6.59 9.72
C THR A 78 14.21 -5.37 9.80
N THR A 79 14.75 -4.27 10.29
CA THR A 79 14.06 -2.98 10.36
C THR A 79 14.79 -1.96 9.49
N GLY A 80 14.02 -1.09 8.85
CA GLY A 80 14.57 -0.03 8.01
C GLY A 80 13.71 1.22 7.99
N LYS A 81 14.14 2.18 7.21
CA LYS A 81 13.47 3.46 7.04
C LYS A 81 13.37 3.80 5.56
N GLY A 82 12.31 4.50 5.21
CA GLY A 82 12.08 4.95 3.85
C GLY A 82 11.27 6.23 3.82
N LYS A 83 10.71 6.48 2.65
CA LYS A 83 9.81 7.59 2.40
C LYS A 83 8.50 7.05 1.83
N TRP A 84 7.45 7.82 1.99
CA TRP A 84 6.17 7.54 1.37
C TRP A 84 5.57 8.81 0.76
N SER A 85 4.76 8.63 -0.25
CA SER A 85 3.93 9.66 -0.84
C SER A 85 2.63 9.06 -1.36
N VAL A 86 1.64 9.92 -1.54
CA VAL A 86 0.38 9.54 -2.19
C VAL A 86 0.11 10.53 -3.29
N GLU A 87 -0.22 10.02 -4.45
CA GLU A 87 -0.64 10.80 -5.61
C GLU A 87 -1.86 10.09 -6.20
N ASP A 88 -2.98 10.78 -6.27
CA ASP A 88 -4.27 10.20 -6.59
C ASP A 88 -4.59 8.99 -5.68
N ASP A 89 -4.83 7.80 -6.26
CA ASP A 89 -5.10 6.55 -5.53
C ASP A 89 -3.86 5.64 -5.42
N GLN A 90 -2.66 6.19 -5.67
CA GLN A 90 -1.41 5.45 -5.62
C GLN A 90 -0.60 5.82 -4.38
N PHE A 91 -0.21 4.79 -3.65
CA PHE A 91 0.71 4.89 -2.51
C PHE A 91 2.09 4.47 -2.96
N THR A 92 3.03 5.39 -2.93
CA THR A 92 4.43 5.10 -3.27
C THR A 92 5.23 4.92 -1.99
N LEU A 93 5.92 3.80 -1.90
CA LEU A 93 6.86 3.47 -0.84
C LEU A 93 8.27 3.43 -1.43
N SER A 94 9.17 4.27 -0.91
CA SER A 94 10.56 4.33 -1.36
C SER A 94 11.48 3.87 -0.25
N ILE A 95 12.17 2.75 -0.47
CA ILE A 95 13.08 2.10 0.47
C ILE A 95 14.42 1.91 -0.23
N GLU A 96 15.50 2.45 0.33
CA GLU A 96 16.88 2.32 -0.19
C GLU A 96 17.08 2.77 -1.65
N GLY A 97 16.14 3.57 -2.18
CA GLY A 97 16.17 4.08 -3.55
C GLY A 97 15.31 3.29 -4.53
N GLU A 98 14.72 2.20 -4.10
CA GLU A 98 13.70 1.47 -4.85
C GLU A 98 12.31 2.01 -4.52
N GLU A 99 11.49 2.16 -5.55
CA GLU A 99 10.13 2.64 -5.42
C GLU A 99 9.15 1.52 -5.73
N MET A 100 8.25 1.30 -4.77
CA MET A 100 7.14 0.36 -4.92
C MET A 100 5.84 1.15 -4.95
N VAL A 101 5.03 0.94 -5.96
CA VAL A 101 3.75 1.62 -6.12
C VAL A 101 2.63 0.66 -5.80
N GLY A 102 1.83 1.02 -4.82
CA GLY A 102 0.64 0.28 -4.40
C GLY A 102 -0.65 1.03 -4.72
N THR A 103 -1.72 0.30 -4.82
CA THR A 103 -3.08 0.84 -4.97
C THR A 103 -3.74 0.95 -3.61
N ILE A 104 -4.36 2.11 -3.35
CA ILE A 104 -5.09 2.39 -2.11
C ILE A 104 -6.52 1.89 -2.22
N GLY A 105 -6.97 1.14 -1.21
CA GLY A 105 -8.36 0.78 -0.99
C GLY A 105 -8.86 1.28 0.36
N GLU A 106 -10.02 0.83 0.79
CA GLU A 106 -10.57 1.13 2.11
C GLU A 106 -9.79 0.35 3.17
N ASP A 107 -9.01 1.05 3.96
CA ASP A 107 -8.12 0.48 5.00
C ASP A 107 -7.11 -0.58 4.51
N ILE A 108 -6.85 -0.63 3.20
CA ILE A 108 -5.84 -1.49 2.59
C ILE A 108 -4.92 -0.73 1.63
N ILE A 109 -3.70 -1.24 1.48
CA ILE A 109 -2.77 -0.88 0.42
C ILE A 109 -2.27 -2.17 -0.22
N SER A 110 -2.44 -2.31 -1.53
CA SER A 110 -2.04 -3.50 -2.29
C SER A 110 -0.87 -3.18 -3.21
N PHE A 111 0.20 -3.95 -3.08
CA PHE A 111 1.35 -3.90 -3.99
C PHE A 111 1.36 -5.17 -4.83
N ASP A 112 1.35 -5.04 -6.16
CA ASP A 112 1.28 -6.19 -7.08
C ASP A 112 2.63 -6.88 -7.28
N ASP A 113 3.73 -6.16 -7.07
CA ASP A 113 5.10 -6.69 -7.17
C ASP A 113 5.96 -6.14 -6.03
N MET A 114 5.90 -6.82 -4.89
CA MET A 114 6.63 -6.38 -3.71
C MET A 114 8.11 -6.79 -3.80
N LEU A 115 8.99 -5.79 -3.71
CA LEU A 115 10.45 -5.97 -3.76
C LEU A 115 10.93 -6.71 -5.04
N GLU A 116 10.24 -6.50 -6.19
CA GLU A 116 10.54 -7.15 -7.47
C GLU A 116 10.57 -8.70 -7.39
N MET A 117 9.81 -9.26 -6.45
CA MET A 117 9.75 -10.72 -6.22
C MET A 117 8.60 -11.39 -6.95
N GLY A 118 7.76 -10.64 -7.68
CA GLY A 118 6.55 -11.16 -8.30
C GLY A 118 5.49 -11.60 -7.28
N VAL A 119 5.55 -11.03 -6.08
CA VAL A 119 4.61 -11.31 -4.99
C VAL A 119 3.67 -10.12 -4.81
N LYS A 120 2.39 -10.39 -4.94
CA LYS A 120 1.35 -9.43 -4.55
C LYS A 120 1.18 -9.49 -3.04
N VAL A 121 1.25 -8.34 -2.38
CA VAL A 121 1.04 -8.22 -0.94
C VAL A 121 -0.04 -7.20 -0.64
N ILE A 122 -0.96 -7.57 0.23
CA ILE A 122 -2.00 -6.69 0.75
C ILE A 122 -1.65 -6.35 2.19
N PHE A 123 -1.55 -5.06 2.46
CA PHE A 123 -1.41 -4.51 3.81
C PHE A 123 -2.73 -3.96 4.28
N ALA A 124 -3.13 -4.30 5.48
CA ALA A 124 -4.26 -3.73 6.16
C ALA A 124 -3.81 -2.74 7.24
N LYS A 125 -4.61 -1.72 7.47
CA LYS A 125 -4.37 -0.77 8.53
C LYS A 125 -4.64 -1.41 9.88
N ASP A 126 -3.66 -1.32 10.77
CA ASP A 126 -3.75 -1.91 12.11
C ASP A 126 -4.95 -1.37 12.89
N GLY A 127 -5.70 -2.29 13.50
CA GLY A 127 -6.90 -1.97 14.27
C GLY A 127 -8.17 -1.75 13.45
N THR A 128 -8.20 -2.08 12.17
CA THR A 128 -9.41 -2.07 11.32
C THR A 128 -9.89 -3.48 11.02
N ASP A 129 -11.13 -3.59 10.53
CA ASP A 129 -11.71 -4.87 10.12
C ASP A 129 -10.96 -5.51 8.94
N ALA A 130 -10.22 -4.69 8.17
CA ALA A 130 -9.36 -5.16 7.08
C ALA A 130 -8.21 -6.07 7.54
N MET A 131 -7.93 -6.15 8.84
CA MET A 131 -6.94 -7.08 9.41
C MET A 131 -7.37 -8.55 9.37
N ASP A 132 -8.64 -8.84 9.06
CA ASP A 132 -9.13 -10.21 8.96
C ASP A 132 -8.59 -10.89 7.69
N PRO A 133 -7.70 -11.88 7.78
CA PRO A 133 -7.13 -12.56 6.61
C PRO A 133 -8.18 -13.33 5.81
N ALA A 134 -9.32 -13.69 6.40
CA ALA A 134 -10.39 -14.37 5.71
C ALA A 134 -10.99 -13.56 4.55
N LEU A 135 -10.85 -12.23 4.58
CA LEU A 135 -11.30 -11.34 3.50
C LEU A 135 -10.48 -11.48 2.21
N TYR A 136 -9.29 -12.08 2.27
CA TYR A 136 -8.33 -12.15 1.17
C TYR A 136 -8.10 -13.58 0.66
N LEU A 137 -8.89 -14.53 1.13
CA LEU A 137 -8.83 -15.91 0.66
C LEU A 137 -9.28 -16.00 -0.81
N THR A 138 -8.60 -16.84 -1.57
CA THR A 138 -9.03 -17.20 -2.92
C THR A 138 -10.33 -18.00 -2.86
N GLU A 139 -11.05 -18.12 -4.00
CA GLU A 139 -12.28 -18.92 -4.07
C GLU A 139 -12.04 -20.39 -3.67
N GLU A 140 -10.87 -20.96 -4.03
CA GLU A 140 -10.48 -22.31 -3.67
C GLU A 140 -10.24 -22.47 -2.16
N GLU A 141 -9.55 -21.49 -1.55
CA GLU A 141 -9.30 -21.48 -0.11
C GLU A 141 -10.58 -21.24 0.67
N SER A 142 -11.44 -20.34 0.22
CA SER A 142 -12.73 -20.06 0.84
C SER A 142 -13.64 -21.30 0.86
N ALA A 143 -13.51 -22.17 -0.13
CA ALA A 143 -14.28 -23.42 -0.21
C ALA A 143 -13.86 -24.46 0.84
N VAL A 144 -12.64 -24.37 1.37
CA VAL A 144 -12.14 -25.28 2.42
C VAL A 144 -12.22 -24.68 3.83
N VAL A 145 -12.57 -23.40 3.97
CA VAL A 145 -12.80 -22.78 5.26
C VAL A 145 -14.22 -23.07 5.72
N GLY A 146 -14.38 -23.78 6.81
CA GLY A 146 -15.67 -24.18 7.36
C GLY A 146 -15.51 -24.99 8.63
N GLU A 147 -16.62 -25.32 9.26
CA GLU A 147 -16.63 -26.22 10.40
C GLU A 147 -16.54 -27.67 9.89
N TRP A 148 -15.39 -28.28 10.07
CA TRP A 148 -15.13 -29.66 9.74
C TRP A 148 -15.50 -30.52 10.95
N VAL A 149 -16.60 -31.29 10.84
CA VAL A 149 -16.96 -32.32 11.81
C VAL A 149 -16.24 -33.59 11.40
N ALA A 150 -15.34 -34.08 12.24
CA ALA A 150 -14.76 -35.42 12.05
C ALA A 150 -15.87 -36.46 12.22
N GLU A 151 -16.25 -37.11 11.13
CA GLU A 151 -17.07 -38.33 11.23
C GLU A 151 -16.26 -39.38 11.99
N SER A 152 -16.89 -40.00 12.96
CA SER A 152 -16.21 -41.02 13.79
C SER A 152 -15.72 -42.14 12.89
N VAL A 153 -14.46 -42.55 13.08
CA VAL A 153 -13.80 -43.62 12.32
C VAL A 153 -14.55 -44.96 12.46
N GLU A 154 -15.41 -45.09 13.44
CA GLU A 154 -16.26 -46.29 13.67
C GLU A 154 -17.28 -46.55 12.55
N GLU A 155 -17.72 -45.49 11.84
CA GLU A 155 -18.71 -45.63 10.74
C GLU A 155 -18.05 -46.08 9.42
N LEU A 156 -16.71 -45.91 9.31
CA LEU A 156 -15.93 -46.31 8.15
C LEU A 156 -15.42 -47.74 8.19
N LEU A 157 -15.54 -48.44 9.34
CA LEU A 157 -15.03 -49.79 9.57
C LEU A 157 -16.15 -50.82 9.76
N GLY A 158 -17.41 -50.40 9.57
CA GLY A 158 -18.60 -51.28 9.64
C GLY A 158 -18.82 -52.11 8.40
#